data_8545668ad9c7e2035d5e42a41304a04c
#
_entry.id   8545668ad9c7e2035d5e42a41304a04c
#
_cell.length_a   1.000
_cell.length_b   1.000
_cell.length_c   1.000
_cell.angle_alpha   90.00
_cell.angle_beta   90.00
_cell.angle_gamma   90.00
#
_symmetry.space_group_name_H-M   'P 1'
#
loop_
_entity.id
_entity.type
_entity.pdbx_description
1 polymer ?
#
loop_
_entity_poly.entity_id
_entity_poly.type
_entity_poly.pdbx_seq_one_letter_code
_entity_poly.pdbx_strand_id
1 'polypeptide(L)'
;MTLADPPKTLDAFREDRTYLGADHRRNERRTWIVAAICAATLVALLVGGAATRSLALIANGLHMAAHVAALVVAAAAYALARRHAANTAFSFGTGKLGYLAGFANAVVLAVTAVLMAGESLARLRQPEAVDYHAALPIAAGGLVVNLICIWLLRPSGATLAKHDPDGDLNLSAAHLHLSADAAVSVLSLAALWAGERFGWRFADPAAGLLAALLVGQFAVRLLRQAGAALLDVNPSAELTGEIRARLSSGGEQVLDLHLWRLGPGHHAAIAVLQADHPQPVDHYRARLSGLAGLSHVTLEVRGAGADAAHGHNHG
;
A
#
# COMPACT_ATOMS: atom_id res chain seq x y z
N MET A 1 38.49 -1.21 -39.86
CA MET A 1 37.93 0.17 -39.73
C MET A 1 36.60 0.00 -39.00
N THR A 2 36.65 0.02 -37.69
CA THR A 2 35.48 -0.12 -36.80
C THR A 2 34.75 1.21 -36.82
N LEU A 3 33.51 1.18 -37.31
CA LEU A 3 32.61 2.32 -37.19
C LEU A 3 32.41 2.64 -35.74
N ALA A 4 32.88 3.80 -35.29
CA ALA A 4 32.58 4.30 -33.93
C ALA A 4 31.05 4.47 -33.84
N ASP A 5 30.47 3.95 -32.75
CA ASP A 5 29.05 4.18 -32.41
C ASP A 5 28.76 5.69 -32.48
N PRO A 6 27.61 6.10 -33.04
CA PRO A 6 27.25 7.51 -33.07
C PRO A 6 27.20 8.06 -31.65
N PRO A 7 27.63 9.32 -31.45
CA PRO A 7 27.63 9.91 -30.10
C PRO A 7 26.20 9.83 -29.53
N LYS A 8 26.07 9.19 -28.34
CA LYS A 8 24.81 9.12 -27.61
C LYS A 8 24.29 10.53 -27.43
N THR A 9 23.15 10.86 -27.98
CA THR A 9 22.50 12.17 -27.78
C THR A 9 22.22 12.36 -26.30
N LEU A 10 22.21 13.60 -25.79
CA LEU A 10 21.90 13.90 -24.38
C LEU A 10 20.59 13.27 -23.91
N ASP A 11 19.65 13.03 -24.83
CA ASP A 11 18.38 12.34 -24.54
C ASP A 11 18.56 10.86 -24.21
N ALA A 12 19.64 10.21 -24.65
CA ALA A 12 19.95 8.82 -24.28
C ALA A 12 20.35 8.67 -22.81
N PHE A 13 20.71 9.78 -22.13
CA PHE A 13 21.00 9.82 -20.68
C PHE A 13 19.79 10.24 -19.84
N ARG A 14 18.66 10.60 -20.46
CA ARG A 14 17.41 10.88 -19.75
C ARG A 14 16.70 9.57 -19.43
N GLU A 15 16.76 9.17 -18.18
CA GLU A 15 15.95 8.05 -17.69
C GLU A 15 14.48 8.44 -17.63
N ASP A 16 13.61 7.56 -18.13
CA ASP A 16 12.16 7.67 -17.90
C ASP A 16 11.88 7.46 -16.41
N ARG A 17 11.39 8.50 -15.74
CA ARG A 17 11.08 8.50 -14.29
C ARG A 17 9.66 8.04 -14.00
N THR A 18 9.01 7.37 -14.95
CA THR A 18 7.64 6.89 -14.81
C THR A 18 7.62 5.55 -14.07
N TYR A 19 7.73 5.57 -12.75
CA TYR A 19 7.73 4.38 -11.90
C TYR A 19 6.31 4.01 -11.44
N LEU A 20 5.37 3.97 -12.38
CA LEU A 20 3.99 3.53 -12.15
C LEU A 20 3.88 2.04 -12.51
N GLY A 21 3.23 1.25 -11.64
CA GLY A 21 3.02 -0.16 -11.90
C GLY A 21 2.23 -0.42 -13.20
N ALA A 22 2.47 -1.56 -13.85
CA ALA A 22 1.88 -1.93 -15.14
C ALA A 22 0.35 -1.83 -15.17
N ASP A 23 -0.31 -2.09 -14.04
CA ASP A 23 -1.77 -2.10 -13.89
C ASP A 23 -2.35 -0.78 -13.37
N HIS A 24 -1.55 0.29 -13.28
CA HIS A 24 -1.92 1.56 -12.63
C HIS A 24 -3.28 2.11 -13.11
N ARG A 25 -3.51 2.24 -14.43
CA ARG A 25 -4.78 2.75 -14.98
C ARG A 25 -5.98 1.85 -14.68
N ARG A 26 -5.77 0.55 -14.67
CA ARG A 26 -6.82 -0.43 -14.33
C ARG A 26 -7.19 -0.33 -12.87
N ASN A 27 -6.19 -0.24 -12.00
CA ASN A 27 -6.37 -0.11 -10.55
C ASN A 27 -7.05 1.22 -10.20
N GLU A 28 -6.62 2.33 -10.83
CA GLU A 28 -7.28 3.64 -10.70
C GLU A 28 -8.77 3.55 -11.04
N ARG A 29 -9.12 3.00 -12.23
CA ARG A 29 -10.52 2.89 -12.66
C ARG A 29 -11.36 2.02 -11.72
N ARG A 30 -10.82 0.89 -11.27
CA ARG A 30 -11.51 -0.01 -10.33
C ARG A 30 -11.75 0.66 -8.99
N THR A 31 -10.75 1.37 -8.47
CA THR A 31 -10.88 2.09 -7.20
C THR A 31 -11.94 3.19 -7.29
N TRP A 32 -12.02 3.94 -8.40
CA TRP A 32 -13.08 4.93 -8.62
C TRP A 32 -14.47 4.28 -8.72
N ILE A 33 -14.62 3.13 -9.38
CA ILE A 33 -15.90 2.41 -9.46
C ILE A 33 -16.35 1.99 -8.07
N VAL A 34 -15.45 1.42 -7.26
CA VAL A 34 -15.76 0.99 -5.90
C VAL A 34 -16.09 2.19 -5.01
N ALA A 35 -15.35 3.29 -5.11
CA ALA A 35 -15.66 4.52 -4.40
C ALA A 35 -17.06 5.04 -4.75
N ALA A 36 -17.47 4.98 -6.02
CA ALA A 36 -18.81 5.38 -6.46
C ALA A 36 -19.91 4.46 -5.92
N ILE A 37 -19.68 3.15 -5.88
CA ILE A 37 -20.63 2.19 -5.29
C ILE A 37 -20.80 2.46 -3.79
N CYS A 38 -19.71 2.63 -3.05
CA CYS A 38 -19.74 2.95 -1.63
C CYS A 38 -20.41 4.32 -1.37
N ALA A 39 -20.15 5.33 -2.21
CA ALA A 39 -20.80 6.64 -2.10
C ALA A 39 -22.30 6.57 -2.37
N ALA A 40 -22.74 5.78 -3.37
CA ALA A 40 -24.15 5.55 -3.63
C ALA A 40 -24.85 4.84 -2.45
N THR A 41 -24.18 3.84 -1.85
CA THR A 41 -24.67 3.16 -0.64
C THR A 41 -24.75 4.11 0.55
N LEU A 42 -23.75 4.97 0.75
CA LEU A 42 -23.75 6.02 1.78
C LEU A 42 -24.98 6.93 1.62
N VAL A 43 -25.21 7.45 0.42
CA VAL A 43 -26.37 8.34 0.14
C VAL A 43 -27.69 7.61 0.41
N ALA A 44 -27.81 6.35 -0.04
CA ALA A 44 -29.02 5.54 0.19
C ALA A 44 -29.28 5.33 1.69
N LEU A 45 -28.23 5.04 2.49
CA LEU A 45 -28.35 4.88 3.94
C LEU A 45 -28.76 6.15 4.65
N LEU A 46 -28.15 7.31 4.30
CA LEU A 46 -28.47 8.59 4.91
C LEU A 46 -29.88 9.07 4.54
N VAL A 47 -30.26 8.98 3.26
CA VAL A 47 -31.60 9.36 2.79
C VAL A 47 -32.66 8.42 3.36
N GLY A 48 -32.43 7.12 3.32
CA GLY A 48 -33.32 6.12 3.91
C GLY A 48 -33.47 6.30 5.42
N GLY A 49 -32.37 6.54 6.13
CA GLY A 49 -32.35 6.81 7.55
C GLY A 49 -33.11 8.06 7.94
N ALA A 50 -32.95 9.15 7.18
CA ALA A 50 -33.68 10.39 7.39
C ALA A 50 -35.18 10.21 7.11
N ALA A 51 -35.55 9.55 6.02
CA ALA A 51 -36.95 9.31 5.65
C ALA A 51 -37.69 8.39 6.64
N THR A 52 -37.00 7.37 7.16
CA THR A 52 -37.57 6.42 8.14
C THR A 52 -37.34 6.85 9.60
N ARG A 53 -36.61 7.96 9.83
CA ARG A 53 -36.15 8.40 11.16
C ARG A 53 -35.35 7.32 11.90
N SER A 54 -34.63 6.48 11.17
CA SER A 54 -33.84 5.38 11.73
C SER A 54 -32.42 5.85 12.05
N LEU A 55 -32.11 5.98 13.34
CA LEU A 55 -30.76 6.32 13.80
C LEU A 55 -29.75 5.23 13.42
N ALA A 56 -30.14 3.97 13.39
CA ALA A 56 -29.28 2.85 12.97
C ALA A 56 -28.83 2.97 11.52
N LEU A 57 -29.73 3.35 10.60
CA LEU A 57 -29.37 3.60 9.20
C LEU A 57 -28.44 4.80 9.05
N ILE A 58 -28.68 5.88 9.81
CA ILE A 58 -27.81 7.06 9.80
C ILE A 58 -26.42 6.72 10.35
N ALA A 59 -26.33 5.99 11.46
CA ALA A 59 -25.06 5.56 12.05
C ALA A 59 -24.26 4.68 11.07
N ASN A 60 -24.93 3.71 10.41
CA ASN A 60 -24.30 2.89 9.37
C ASN A 60 -23.84 3.72 8.15
N GLY A 61 -24.60 4.74 7.77
CA GLY A 61 -24.21 5.71 6.74
C GLY A 61 -22.95 6.49 7.13
N LEU A 62 -22.86 6.97 8.38
CA LEU A 62 -21.67 7.67 8.88
C LEU A 62 -20.43 6.75 8.89
N HIS A 63 -20.59 5.48 9.26
CA HIS A 63 -19.53 4.48 9.14
C HIS A 63 -19.09 4.30 7.69
N MET A 64 -20.03 4.17 6.75
CA MET A 64 -19.74 4.10 5.31
C MET A 64 -19.02 5.34 4.77
N ALA A 65 -19.21 6.52 5.36
CA ALA A 65 -18.50 7.73 4.95
C ALA A 65 -16.98 7.62 5.13
N ALA A 66 -16.51 6.95 6.19
CA ALA A 66 -15.09 6.69 6.39
C ALA A 66 -14.50 5.79 5.28
N HIS A 67 -15.25 4.77 4.85
CA HIS A 67 -14.83 3.91 3.73
C HIS A 67 -14.76 4.67 2.41
N VAL A 68 -15.77 5.51 2.12
CA VAL A 68 -15.76 6.36 0.92
C VAL A 68 -14.55 7.29 0.94
N ALA A 69 -14.27 7.93 2.07
CA ALA A 69 -13.10 8.82 2.20
C ALA A 69 -11.78 8.07 1.94
N ALA A 70 -11.59 6.88 2.51
CA ALA A 70 -10.41 6.05 2.28
C ALA A 70 -10.24 5.65 0.80
N LEU A 71 -11.33 5.25 0.13
CA LEU A 71 -11.32 4.89 -1.28
C LEU A 71 -11.06 6.09 -2.20
N VAL A 72 -11.61 7.26 -1.86
CA VAL A 72 -11.34 8.52 -2.59
C VAL A 72 -9.88 8.92 -2.46
N VAL A 73 -9.28 8.81 -1.27
CA VAL A 73 -7.83 9.06 -1.06
C VAL A 73 -7.00 8.11 -1.91
N ALA A 74 -7.34 6.82 -1.94
CA ALA A 74 -6.65 5.84 -2.76
C ALA A 74 -6.77 6.15 -4.27
N ALA A 75 -7.97 6.46 -4.74
CA ALA A 75 -8.22 6.80 -6.15
C ALA A 75 -7.55 8.14 -6.55
N ALA A 76 -7.58 9.14 -5.66
CA ALA A 76 -6.90 10.41 -5.85
C ALA A 76 -5.38 10.24 -5.95
N ALA A 77 -4.78 9.35 -5.15
CA ALA A 77 -3.35 9.05 -5.24
C ALA A 77 -2.96 8.49 -6.61
N TYR A 78 -3.75 7.58 -7.18
CA TYR A 78 -3.55 7.09 -8.54
C TYR A 78 -3.64 8.22 -9.58
N ALA A 79 -4.67 9.04 -9.49
CA ALA A 79 -4.89 10.15 -10.42
C ALA A 79 -3.76 11.20 -10.33
N LEU A 80 -3.32 11.55 -9.11
CA LEU A 80 -2.21 12.49 -8.88
C LEU A 80 -0.88 11.91 -9.36
N ALA A 81 -0.60 10.64 -9.09
CA ALA A 81 0.61 9.97 -9.56
C ALA A 81 0.71 10.01 -11.08
N ARG A 82 -0.38 9.69 -11.78
CA ARG A 82 -0.46 9.75 -13.24
C ARG A 82 -0.35 11.18 -13.78
N ARG A 83 -1.05 12.14 -13.17
CA ARG A 83 -1.06 13.55 -13.62
C ARG A 83 0.33 14.20 -13.51
N HIS A 84 1.10 13.82 -12.52
CA HIS A 84 2.41 14.40 -12.23
C HIS A 84 3.58 13.48 -12.64
N ALA A 85 3.33 12.40 -13.37
CA ALA A 85 4.36 11.43 -13.74
C ALA A 85 5.56 12.06 -14.46
N ALA A 86 5.32 13.08 -15.32
CA ALA A 86 6.36 13.80 -16.04
C ALA A 86 6.85 15.08 -15.33
N ASN A 87 6.40 15.34 -14.09
CA ASN A 87 6.78 16.55 -13.36
C ASN A 87 8.18 16.41 -12.75
N THR A 88 9.12 17.21 -13.22
CA THR A 88 10.53 17.20 -12.79
C THR A 88 10.74 17.65 -11.34
N ALA A 89 9.73 18.23 -10.68
CA ALA A 89 9.79 18.52 -9.24
C ALA A 89 9.90 17.25 -8.37
N PHE A 90 9.47 16.10 -8.91
CA PHE A 90 9.64 14.79 -8.26
C PHE A 90 10.93 14.14 -8.74
N SER A 91 12.01 14.24 -7.97
CA SER A 91 13.33 13.73 -8.34
C SER A 91 13.33 12.25 -8.73
N PHE A 92 12.55 11.44 -8.02
CA PHE A 92 12.40 9.99 -8.25
C PHE A 92 10.98 9.62 -8.70
N GLY A 93 10.28 10.51 -9.42
CA GLY A 93 8.92 10.28 -9.91
C GLY A 93 7.86 10.22 -8.83
N THR A 94 6.66 9.81 -9.22
CA THR A 94 5.44 9.87 -8.37
C THR A 94 5.01 8.51 -7.81
N GLY A 95 5.83 7.46 -7.97
CA GLY A 95 5.49 6.10 -7.56
C GLY A 95 5.20 5.95 -6.06
N LYS A 96 5.80 6.81 -5.21
CA LYS A 96 5.58 6.81 -3.75
C LYS A 96 4.23 7.38 -3.30
N LEU A 97 3.47 8.07 -4.17
CA LEU A 97 2.15 8.59 -3.81
C LEU A 97 1.18 7.47 -3.40
N GLY A 98 1.30 6.28 -3.99
CA GLY A 98 0.53 5.10 -3.58
C GLY A 98 0.85 4.65 -2.15
N TYR A 99 2.12 4.68 -1.75
CA TYR A 99 2.54 4.34 -0.37
C TYR A 99 2.05 5.39 0.63
N LEU A 100 2.06 6.67 0.25
CA LEU A 100 1.53 7.75 1.09
C LEU A 100 0.03 7.59 1.34
N ALA A 101 -0.75 7.28 0.29
CA ALA A 101 -2.18 6.99 0.42
C ALA A 101 -2.44 5.74 1.28
N GLY A 102 -1.66 4.66 1.07
CA GLY A 102 -1.72 3.46 1.90
C GLY A 102 -1.43 3.75 3.37
N PHE A 103 -0.44 4.60 3.65
CA PHE A 103 -0.13 5.04 5.01
C PHE A 103 -1.29 5.84 5.63
N ALA A 104 -1.85 6.80 4.90
CA ALA A 104 -3.00 7.58 5.36
C ALA A 104 -4.21 6.69 5.68
N ASN A 105 -4.53 5.73 4.79
CA ASN A 105 -5.59 4.76 5.02
C ASN A 105 -5.32 3.87 6.24
N ALA A 106 -4.08 3.47 6.47
CA ALA A 106 -3.70 2.69 7.64
C ALA A 106 -3.87 3.47 8.95
N VAL A 107 -3.60 4.78 8.95
CA VAL A 107 -3.88 5.67 10.09
C VAL A 107 -5.38 5.72 10.39
N VAL A 108 -6.21 5.89 9.34
CA VAL A 108 -7.69 5.89 9.49
C VAL A 108 -8.16 4.57 10.08
N LEU A 109 -7.66 3.42 9.58
CA LEU A 109 -7.98 2.09 10.12
C LEU A 109 -7.58 1.95 11.60
N ALA A 110 -6.39 2.44 11.98
CA ALA A 110 -5.92 2.38 13.37
C ALA A 110 -6.84 3.20 14.30
N VAL A 111 -7.22 4.40 13.89
CA VAL A 111 -8.16 5.24 14.65
C VAL A 111 -9.51 4.56 14.77
N THR A 112 -10.04 4.00 13.67
CA THR A 112 -11.30 3.26 13.65
C THR A 112 -11.26 2.07 14.64
N ALA A 113 -10.16 1.29 14.64
CA ALA A 113 -9.99 0.17 15.56
C ALA A 113 -10.04 0.61 17.03
N VAL A 114 -9.38 1.74 17.37
CA VAL A 114 -9.40 2.27 18.74
C VAL A 114 -10.80 2.73 19.14
N LEU A 115 -11.50 3.42 18.25
CA LEU A 115 -12.89 3.88 18.52
C LEU A 115 -13.84 2.70 18.68
N MET A 116 -13.75 1.68 17.82
CA MET A 116 -14.55 0.44 17.93
C MET A 116 -14.28 -0.29 19.24
N ALA A 117 -13.01 -0.39 19.66
CA ALA A 117 -12.66 -1.02 20.93
C ALA A 117 -13.26 -0.25 22.12
N GLY A 118 -13.17 1.08 22.10
CA GLY A 118 -13.74 1.94 23.14
C GLY A 118 -15.25 1.81 23.25
N GLU A 119 -15.96 1.85 22.12
CA GLU A 119 -17.42 1.70 22.07
C GLU A 119 -17.85 0.30 22.53
N SER A 120 -17.19 -0.74 22.03
CA SER A 120 -17.48 -2.13 22.45
C SER A 120 -17.27 -2.35 23.94
N LEU A 121 -16.22 -1.74 24.52
CA LEU A 121 -15.97 -1.82 25.96
C LEU A 121 -17.02 -1.05 26.77
N ALA A 122 -17.50 0.09 26.26
CA ALA A 122 -18.60 0.83 26.89
C ALA A 122 -19.89 0.03 26.88
N ARG A 123 -20.25 -0.61 25.76
CA ARG A 123 -21.44 -1.47 25.62
C ARG A 123 -21.36 -2.75 26.46
N LEU A 124 -20.17 -3.29 26.73
CA LEU A 124 -19.99 -4.40 27.69
C LEU A 124 -20.35 -4.00 29.11
N ARG A 125 -20.05 -2.74 29.49
CA ARG A 125 -20.37 -2.22 30.84
C ARG A 125 -21.83 -1.81 30.98
N GLN A 126 -22.42 -1.29 29.90
CA GLN A 126 -23.81 -0.83 29.88
C GLN A 126 -24.48 -1.40 28.60
N PRO A 127 -24.99 -2.64 28.65
CA PRO A 127 -25.62 -3.28 27.50
C PRO A 127 -26.86 -2.50 27.05
N GLU A 128 -26.85 -2.02 25.82
CA GLU A 128 -28.02 -1.41 25.19
C GLU A 128 -28.92 -2.48 24.58
N ALA A 129 -30.23 -2.18 24.50
CA ALA A 129 -31.17 -3.03 23.81
C ALA A 129 -30.95 -2.91 22.30
N VAL A 130 -30.65 -4.02 21.64
CA VAL A 130 -30.46 -4.10 20.18
C VAL A 130 -31.77 -4.53 19.52
N ASP A 131 -32.21 -3.78 18.51
CA ASP A 131 -33.27 -4.19 17.60
C ASP A 131 -32.69 -5.14 16.52
N TYR A 132 -32.73 -6.44 16.81
CA TYR A 132 -32.17 -7.46 15.92
C TYR A 132 -32.88 -7.52 14.56
N HIS A 133 -34.21 -7.26 14.51
CA HIS A 133 -34.97 -7.28 13.25
C HIS A 133 -34.56 -6.16 12.29
N ALA A 134 -34.17 -5.01 12.82
CA ALA A 134 -33.64 -3.93 12.00
C ALA A 134 -32.14 -4.09 11.71
N ALA A 135 -31.36 -4.59 12.66
CA ALA A 135 -29.90 -4.66 12.55
C ALA A 135 -29.41 -5.76 11.56
N LEU A 136 -30.04 -6.96 11.58
CA LEU A 136 -29.63 -8.09 10.73
C LEU A 136 -29.68 -7.80 9.21
N PRO A 137 -30.78 -7.28 8.64
CA PRO A 137 -30.82 -6.99 7.21
C PRO A 137 -29.85 -5.87 6.80
N ILE A 138 -29.61 -4.88 7.66
CA ILE A 138 -28.66 -3.80 7.42
C ILE A 138 -27.23 -4.35 7.36
N ALA A 139 -26.85 -5.19 8.35
CA ALA A 139 -25.54 -5.83 8.40
C ALA A 139 -25.32 -6.78 7.21
N ALA A 140 -26.34 -7.54 6.82
CA ALA A 140 -26.30 -8.41 5.64
C ALA A 140 -26.12 -7.60 4.34
N GLY A 141 -26.85 -6.50 4.18
CA GLY A 141 -26.72 -5.59 3.03
C GLY A 141 -25.31 -5.00 2.94
N GLY A 142 -24.74 -4.55 4.05
CA GLY A 142 -23.37 -4.06 4.14
C GLY A 142 -22.35 -5.11 3.72
N LEU A 143 -22.50 -6.35 4.20
CA LEU A 143 -21.64 -7.47 3.80
C LEU A 143 -21.69 -7.73 2.29
N VAL A 144 -22.89 -7.73 1.68
CA VAL A 144 -23.04 -7.94 0.23
C VAL A 144 -22.31 -6.84 -0.55
N VAL A 145 -22.46 -5.57 -0.16
CA VAL A 145 -21.74 -4.46 -0.81
C VAL A 145 -20.22 -4.65 -0.67
N ASN A 146 -19.72 -4.98 0.52
CA ASN A 146 -18.30 -5.21 0.75
C ASN A 146 -17.76 -6.38 -0.09
N LEU A 147 -18.50 -7.48 -0.21
CA LEU A 147 -18.09 -8.61 -1.05
C LEU A 147 -18.01 -8.24 -2.54
N ILE A 148 -18.97 -7.46 -3.04
CA ILE A 148 -18.95 -6.94 -4.41
C ILE A 148 -17.71 -6.05 -4.61
N CYS A 149 -17.42 -5.14 -3.67
CA CYS A 149 -16.28 -4.25 -3.73
C CYS A 149 -14.94 -5.02 -3.69
N ILE A 150 -14.82 -6.03 -2.83
CA ILE A 150 -13.65 -6.93 -2.77
C ILE A 150 -13.46 -7.64 -4.11
N TRP A 151 -14.54 -8.17 -4.69
CA TRP A 151 -14.48 -8.85 -5.98
C TRP A 151 -14.01 -7.91 -7.11
N LEU A 152 -14.48 -6.68 -7.14
CA LEU A 152 -14.07 -5.66 -8.12
C LEU A 152 -12.61 -5.23 -7.96
N LEU A 153 -12.10 -5.14 -6.71
CA LEU A 153 -10.72 -4.76 -6.41
C LEU A 153 -9.73 -5.93 -6.40
N ARG A 154 -10.15 -7.14 -6.78
CA ARG A 154 -9.23 -8.28 -6.83
C ARG A 154 -7.99 -7.96 -7.66
N PRO A 155 -6.78 -8.17 -7.14
CA PRO A 155 -5.56 -8.08 -7.91
C PRO A 155 -5.64 -9.02 -9.11
N SER A 156 -5.17 -8.59 -10.28
CA SER A 156 -5.18 -9.43 -11.47
C SER A 156 -3.93 -10.30 -11.50
N GLY A 157 -4.13 -11.61 -11.67
CA GLY A 157 -3.04 -12.56 -11.82
C GLY A 157 -2.53 -13.11 -10.49
N ALA A 158 -1.64 -14.08 -10.55
CA ALA A 158 -1.11 -15.00 -9.53
C ALA A 158 -0.65 -14.44 -8.16
N THR A 159 -0.90 -13.17 -7.88
CA THR A 159 -0.50 -12.47 -6.64
C THR A 159 -1.33 -12.82 -5.40
N LEU A 160 -2.39 -13.62 -5.54
CA LEU A 160 -3.18 -14.09 -4.38
C LEU A 160 -2.44 -15.12 -3.51
N ALA A 161 -1.38 -15.76 -4.02
CA ALA A 161 -0.70 -16.87 -3.36
C ALA A 161 0.65 -16.53 -2.72
N LYS A 162 1.24 -15.38 -3.03
CA LYS A 162 2.47 -14.90 -2.40
C LYS A 162 2.28 -13.45 -1.99
N HIS A 163 2.64 -13.16 -0.76
CA HIS A 163 2.88 -11.82 -0.26
C HIS A 163 3.90 -11.18 -1.19
N ASP A 164 3.42 -10.45 -2.20
CA ASP A 164 4.28 -9.73 -3.12
C ASP A 164 4.73 -8.44 -2.43
N PRO A 165 5.95 -8.39 -1.90
CA PRO A 165 6.45 -7.19 -1.23
C PRO A 165 6.57 -6.01 -2.21
N ASP A 166 6.60 -6.27 -3.50
CA ASP A 166 6.78 -5.28 -4.57
C ASP A 166 5.46 -4.87 -5.24
N GLY A 167 4.34 -5.40 -4.75
CA GLY A 167 3.00 -5.13 -5.26
C GLY A 167 2.51 -3.70 -5.02
N ASP A 168 1.38 -3.38 -5.66
CA ASP A 168 0.69 -2.10 -5.48
C ASP A 168 0.09 -1.98 -4.07
N LEU A 169 0.80 -1.29 -3.18
CA LEU A 169 0.40 -1.14 -1.77
C LEU A 169 -0.90 -0.34 -1.62
N ASN A 170 -1.19 0.60 -2.53
CA ASN A 170 -2.43 1.38 -2.50
C ASN A 170 -3.65 0.49 -2.77
N LEU A 171 -3.56 -0.38 -3.80
CA LEU A 171 -4.61 -1.38 -4.08
C LEU A 171 -4.73 -2.38 -2.94
N SER A 172 -3.58 -2.87 -2.44
CA SER A 172 -3.54 -3.82 -1.33
C SER A 172 -4.15 -3.23 -0.06
N ALA A 173 -3.89 -1.96 0.23
CA ALA A 173 -4.49 -1.24 1.35
C ALA A 173 -6.01 -1.15 1.22
N ALA A 174 -6.52 -0.73 0.05
CA ALA A 174 -7.96 -0.66 -0.21
C ALA A 174 -8.62 -2.04 -0.13
N HIS A 175 -7.99 -3.08 -0.69
CA HIS A 175 -8.50 -4.46 -0.65
C HIS A 175 -8.51 -5.04 0.77
N LEU A 176 -7.44 -4.80 1.56
CA LEU A 176 -7.36 -5.23 2.96
C LEU A 176 -8.40 -4.52 3.83
N HIS A 177 -8.61 -3.21 3.60
CA HIS A 177 -9.64 -2.44 4.28
C HIS A 177 -11.01 -3.08 4.10
N LEU A 178 -11.45 -3.27 2.85
CA LEU A 178 -12.74 -3.90 2.54
C LEU A 178 -12.84 -5.34 3.05
N SER A 179 -11.73 -6.09 3.03
CA SER A 179 -11.71 -7.47 3.55
C SER A 179 -11.86 -7.50 5.07
N ALA A 180 -11.24 -6.55 5.78
CA ALA A 180 -11.43 -6.38 7.22
C ALA A 180 -12.90 -6.05 7.54
N ASP A 181 -13.51 -5.15 6.78
CA ASP A 181 -14.92 -4.77 6.95
C ASP A 181 -15.87 -5.94 6.68
N ALA A 182 -15.58 -6.77 5.67
CA ALA A 182 -16.35 -7.98 5.42
C ALA A 182 -16.23 -8.98 6.59
N ALA A 183 -15.03 -9.17 7.12
CA ALA A 183 -14.81 -10.03 8.29
C ALA A 183 -15.54 -9.50 9.54
N VAL A 184 -15.49 -8.19 9.77
CA VAL A 184 -16.27 -7.51 10.83
C VAL A 184 -17.76 -7.71 10.63
N SER A 185 -18.26 -7.55 9.39
CA SER A 185 -19.68 -7.75 9.07
C SER A 185 -20.15 -9.19 9.33
N VAL A 186 -19.34 -10.19 8.95
CA VAL A 186 -19.63 -11.60 9.24
C VAL A 186 -19.69 -11.85 10.76
N LEU A 187 -18.73 -11.30 11.49
CA LEU A 187 -18.64 -11.43 12.94
C LEU A 187 -19.84 -10.76 13.64
N SER A 188 -20.22 -9.56 13.19
CA SER A 188 -21.40 -8.83 13.67
C SER A 188 -22.70 -9.59 13.39
N LEU A 189 -22.85 -10.14 12.15
CA LEU A 189 -24.02 -10.96 11.83
C LEU A 189 -24.14 -12.19 12.72
N ALA A 190 -23.03 -12.89 12.97
CA ALA A 190 -23.01 -14.05 13.85
C ALA A 190 -23.38 -13.66 15.30
N ALA A 191 -22.87 -12.53 15.78
CA ALA A 191 -23.15 -12.02 17.12
C ALA A 191 -24.61 -11.58 17.28
N LEU A 192 -25.15 -10.84 16.29
CA LEU A 192 -26.57 -10.43 16.28
C LEU A 192 -27.51 -11.64 16.23
N TRP A 193 -27.21 -12.64 15.39
CA TRP A 193 -27.96 -13.89 15.35
C TRP A 193 -27.92 -14.64 16.69
N ALA A 194 -26.75 -14.72 17.33
CA ALA A 194 -26.60 -15.34 18.65
C ALA A 194 -27.37 -14.56 19.72
N GLY A 195 -27.34 -13.24 19.67
CA GLY A 195 -28.10 -12.36 20.55
C GLY A 195 -29.61 -12.58 20.43
N GLU A 196 -30.12 -12.64 19.19
CA GLU A 196 -31.53 -12.90 18.90
C GLU A 196 -31.95 -14.31 19.32
N ARG A 197 -31.16 -15.35 18.99
CA ARG A 197 -31.55 -16.77 19.16
C ARG A 197 -31.37 -17.26 20.61
N PHE A 198 -30.30 -16.79 21.29
CA PHE A 198 -29.88 -17.29 22.60
C PHE A 198 -29.97 -16.23 23.72
N GLY A 199 -30.32 -14.99 23.38
CA GLY A 199 -30.37 -13.89 24.34
C GLY A 199 -28.99 -13.42 24.83
N TRP A 200 -27.90 -13.71 24.09
CA TRP A 200 -26.52 -13.36 24.46
C TRP A 200 -26.22 -11.88 24.17
N ARG A 201 -26.65 -11.01 25.09
CA ARG A 201 -26.47 -9.55 24.97
C ARG A 201 -25.00 -9.10 24.91
N PHE A 202 -24.07 -9.93 25.39
CA PHE A 202 -22.63 -9.67 25.35
C PHE A 202 -22.00 -10.03 23.99
N ALA A 203 -22.69 -10.80 23.12
CA ALA A 203 -22.14 -11.31 21.88
C ALA A 203 -21.76 -10.18 20.92
N ASP A 204 -22.60 -9.15 20.76
CA ASP A 204 -22.35 -8.01 19.88
C ASP A 204 -21.12 -7.19 20.34
N PRO A 205 -21.01 -6.72 21.62
CA PRO A 205 -19.80 -6.03 22.06
C PRO A 205 -18.54 -6.91 22.07
N ALA A 206 -18.66 -8.22 22.34
CA ALA A 206 -17.51 -9.14 22.22
C ALA A 206 -17.02 -9.28 20.79
N ALA A 207 -17.94 -9.38 19.83
CA ALA A 207 -17.62 -9.37 18.40
C ALA A 207 -16.99 -8.05 17.98
N GLY A 208 -17.47 -6.91 18.50
CA GLY A 208 -16.88 -5.61 18.26
C GLY A 208 -15.43 -5.49 18.77
N LEU A 209 -15.10 -6.05 19.94
CA LEU A 209 -13.72 -6.10 20.44
C LEU A 209 -12.82 -6.99 19.58
N LEU A 210 -13.31 -8.14 19.16
CA LEU A 210 -12.57 -9.03 18.28
C LEU A 210 -12.33 -8.38 16.91
N ALA A 211 -13.35 -7.70 16.37
CA ALA A 211 -13.26 -6.91 15.15
C ALA A 211 -12.21 -5.80 15.28
N ALA A 212 -12.24 -5.03 16.36
CA ALA A 212 -11.26 -3.97 16.64
C ALA A 212 -9.83 -4.51 16.70
N LEU A 213 -9.62 -5.69 17.30
CA LEU A 213 -8.31 -6.35 17.33
C LEU A 213 -7.84 -6.74 15.92
N LEU A 214 -8.71 -7.33 15.10
CA LEU A 214 -8.40 -7.70 13.71
C LEU A 214 -8.05 -6.48 12.86
N VAL A 215 -8.90 -5.44 12.89
CA VAL A 215 -8.66 -4.18 12.16
C VAL A 215 -7.38 -3.51 12.64
N GLY A 216 -7.11 -3.50 13.95
CA GLY A 216 -5.89 -2.95 14.54
C GLY A 216 -4.63 -3.68 14.07
N GLN A 217 -4.66 -5.01 14.00
CA GLN A 217 -3.54 -5.80 13.47
C GLN A 217 -3.26 -5.49 11.99
N PHE A 218 -4.31 -5.36 11.16
CA PHE A 218 -4.17 -4.96 9.76
C PHE A 218 -3.62 -3.54 9.63
N ALA A 219 -4.11 -2.61 10.43
CA ALA A 219 -3.62 -1.23 10.44
C ALA A 219 -2.12 -1.15 10.78
N VAL A 220 -1.67 -1.82 11.83
CA VAL A 220 -0.25 -1.85 12.22
C VAL A 220 0.62 -2.47 11.14
N ARG A 221 0.17 -3.56 10.52
CA ARG A 221 0.89 -4.19 9.41
C ARG A 221 1.04 -3.24 8.22
N LEU A 222 -0.04 -2.59 7.83
CA LEU A 222 -0.06 -1.66 6.70
C LEU A 222 0.77 -0.41 6.98
N LEU A 223 0.71 0.14 8.21
CA LEU A 223 1.55 1.26 8.66
C LEU A 223 3.04 0.93 8.56
N ARG A 224 3.44 -0.28 8.99
CA ARG A 224 4.84 -0.72 8.88
C ARG A 224 5.29 -0.86 7.44
N GLN A 225 4.46 -1.45 6.57
CA GLN A 225 4.80 -1.64 5.15
C GLN A 225 4.89 -0.31 4.40
N ALA A 226 3.89 0.55 4.56
CA ALA A 226 3.87 1.86 3.91
C ALA A 226 4.97 2.78 4.48
N GLY A 227 5.15 2.79 5.80
CA GLY A 227 6.21 3.55 6.47
C GLY A 227 7.59 3.12 6.01
N ALA A 228 7.87 1.82 5.92
CA ALA A 228 9.15 1.31 5.42
C ALA A 228 9.44 1.79 3.98
N ALA A 229 8.42 1.78 3.10
CA ALA A 229 8.58 2.26 1.72
C ALA A 229 8.81 3.79 1.65
N LEU A 230 8.16 4.56 2.53
CA LEU A 230 8.32 6.02 2.59
C LEU A 230 9.65 6.46 3.21
N LEU A 231 10.17 5.68 4.15
CA LEU A 231 11.43 5.93 4.85
C LEU A 231 12.64 5.26 4.17
N ASP A 232 12.48 4.76 2.96
CA ASP A 232 13.53 4.13 2.17
C ASP A 232 14.23 2.95 2.87
N VAL A 233 13.49 2.22 3.72
CA VAL A 233 13.98 0.97 4.30
C VAL A 233 14.25 -0.04 3.18
N ASN A 234 15.37 -0.74 3.27
CA ASN A 234 15.76 -1.76 2.28
C ASN A 234 14.61 -2.77 2.04
N PRO A 235 14.07 -2.84 0.82
CA PRO A 235 12.88 -3.64 0.52
C PRO A 235 13.16 -5.14 0.42
N SER A 236 14.39 -5.55 0.07
CA SER A 236 14.73 -6.95 -0.22
C SER A 236 16.20 -7.24 0.06
N ALA A 237 16.46 -8.06 1.07
CA ALA A 237 17.79 -8.57 1.35
C ALA A 237 18.30 -9.49 0.22
N GLU A 238 17.38 -10.22 -0.45
CA GLU A 238 17.69 -11.11 -1.58
C GLU A 238 18.21 -10.30 -2.79
N LEU A 239 17.46 -9.27 -3.22
CA LEU A 239 17.87 -8.39 -4.32
C LEU A 239 19.18 -7.66 -3.98
N THR A 240 19.34 -7.19 -2.74
CA THR A 240 20.60 -6.59 -2.27
C THR A 240 21.76 -7.57 -2.39
N GLY A 241 21.58 -8.82 -1.98
CA GLY A 241 22.58 -9.89 -2.11
C GLY A 241 22.93 -10.18 -3.56
N GLU A 242 21.95 -10.24 -4.45
CA GLU A 242 22.14 -10.47 -5.88
C GLU A 242 22.89 -9.32 -6.56
N ILE A 243 22.54 -8.07 -6.26
CA ILE A 243 23.28 -6.89 -6.75
C ILE A 243 24.73 -6.95 -6.29
N ARG A 244 24.98 -7.21 -5.00
CA ARG A 244 26.34 -7.32 -4.45
C ARG A 244 27.13 -8.43 -5.14
N ALA A 245 26.58 -9.63 -5.30
CA ALA A 245 27.23 -10.75 -5.94
C ALA A 245 27.61 -10.47 -7.40
N ARG A 246 26.70 -9.85 -8.17
CA ARG A 246 26.97 -9.47 -9.57
C ARG A 246 28.05 -8.40 -9.70
N LEU A 247 28.01 -7.38 -8.81
CA LEU A 247 29.01 -6.31 -8.82
C LEU A 247 30.39 -6.78 -8.38
N SER A 248 30.48 -7.80 -7.52
CA SER A 248 31.77 -8.36 -7.05
C SER A 248 32.30 -9.50 -7.90
N SER A 249 31.65 -9.87 -9.03
CA SER A 249 31.99 -11.06 -9.81
C SER A 249 33.36 -11.02 -10.49
N GLY A 250 34.00 -9.87 -10.62
CA GLY A 250 35.33 -9.68 -11.20
C GLY A 250 36.42 -9.39 -10.16
N GLY A 251 36.13 -9.57 -8.86
CA GLY A 251 37.10 -9.30 -7.79
C GLY A 251 36.97 -7.90 -7.16
N GLU A 252 35.99 -7.11 -7.61
CA GLU A 252 35.71 -5.79 -7.04
C GLU A 252 35.10 -5.93 -5.63
N GLN A 253 35.35 -4.95 -4.76
CA GLN A 253 34.72 -4.83 -3.46
C GLN A 253 33.56 -3.84 -3.52
N VAL A 254 32.37 -4.26 -3.08
CA VAL A 254 31.23 -3.36 -2.87
C VAL A 254 31.39 -2.72 -1.49
N LEU A 255 31.85 -1.46 -1.46
CA LEU A 255 32.09 -0.69 -0.24
C LEU A 255 30.80 -0.26 0.41
N ASP A 256 29.83 0.20 -0.41
CA ASP A 256 28.55 0.66 0.04
C ASP A 256 27.45 0.29 -0.96
N LEU A 257 26.24 0.00 -0.46
CA LEU A 257 25.11 -0.39 -1.29
C LEU A 257 23.79 -0.01 -0.61
N HIS A 258 23.10 0.94 -1.21
CA HIS A 258 21.76 1.35 -0.83
C HIS A 258 20.73 0.83 -1.84
N LEU A 259 19.63 0.28 -1.34
CA LEU A 259 18.50 -0.18 -2.15
C LEU A 259 17.21 0.34 -1.54
N TRP A 260 16.36 1.01 -2.34
CA TRP A 260 15.07 1.52 -1.89
C TRP A 260 14.01 1.44 -2.99
N ARG A 261 12.73 1.64 -2.60
CA ARG A 261 11.60 1.61 -3.52
C ARG A 261 11.34 2.98 -4.17
N LEU A 262 11.06 2.96 -5.47
CA LEU A 262 10.57 4.11 -6.24
C LEU A 262 9.07 4.06 -6.46
N GLY A 263 8.51 2.86 -6.60
CA GLY A 263 7.11 2.59 -6.86
C GLY A 263 6.83 1.09 -6.90
N PRO A 264 5.60 0.68 -7.20
CA PRO A 264 5.24 -0.74 -7.31
C PRO A 264 6.08 -1.46 -8.36
N GLY A 265 6.87 -2.44 -7.94
CA GLY A 265 7.76 -3.20 -8.81
C GLY A 265 9.00 -2.43 -9.29
N HIS A 266 9.29 -1.25 -8.75
CA HIS A 266 10.43 -0.42 -9.14
C HIS A 266 11.32 -0.07 -7.95
N HIS A 267 12.63 -0.41 -8.07
CA HIS A 267 13.66 -0.12 -7.09
C HIS A 267 14.77 0.74 -7.68
N ALA A 268 15.42 1.49 -6.82
CA ALA A 268 16.67 2.17 -7.13
C ALA A 268 17.81 1.63 -6.29
N ALA A 269 19.02 1.63 -6.85
CA ALA A 269 20.24 1.27 -6.15
C ALA A 269 21.32 2.34 -6.35
N ILE A 270 22.05 2.62 -5.28
CA ILE A 270 23.33 3.35 -5.31
C ILE A 270 24.38 2.38 -4.79
N ALA A 271 25.48 2.20 -5.53
CA ALA A 271 26.58 1.38 -5.09
C ALA A 271 27.93 2.08 -5.28
N VAL A 272 28.82 1.90 -4.31
CA VAL A 272 30.21 2.34 -4.37
C VAL A 272 31.07 1.10 -4.48
N LEU A 273 31.89 1.04 -5.54
CA LEU A 273 32.77 -0.08 -5.84
C LEU A 273 34.23 0.35 -5.73
N GLN A 274 35.07 -0.53 -5.20
CA GLN A 274 36.52 -0.42 -5.28
C GLN A 274 37.05 -1.52 -6.19
N ALA A 275 37.91 -1.15 -7.13
CA ALA A 275 38.54 -2.07 -8.07
C ALA A 275 40.04 -1.75 -8.22
N ASP A 276 40.90 -2.78 -8.34
CA ASP A 276 42.32 -2.59 -8.61
C ASP A 276 42.55 -1.99 -10.01
N HIS A 277 41.73 -2.41 -10.96
CA HIS A 277 41.73 -1.92 -12.34
C HIS A 277 40.31 -1.47 -12.75
N PRO A 278 39.94 -0.22 -12.41
CA PRO A 278 38.57 0.27 -12.68
C PRO A 278 38.20 0.19 -14.16
N GLN A 279 37.08 -0.43 -14.45
CA GLN A 279 36.46 -0.44 -15.78
C GLN A 279 35.48 0.73 -15.93
N PRO A 280 35.07 1.09 -17.15
CA PRO A 280 34.00 2.06 -17.37
C PRO A 280 32.71 1.67 -16.64
N VAL A 281 31.96 2.65 -16.13
CA VAL A 281 30.71 2.42 -15.36
C VAL A 281 29.72 1.55 -16.12
N ASP A 282 29.65 1.70 -17.45
CA ASP A 282 28.75 0.89 -18.30
C ASP A 282 29.07 -0.62 -18.25
N HIS A 283 30.31 -1.01 -17.97
CA HIS A 283 30.70 -2.41 -17.76
C HIS A 283 29.99 -3.01 -16.52
N TYR A 284 29.99 -2.28 -15.41
CA TYR A 284 29.35 -2.71 -14.17
C TYR A 284 27.81 -2.64 -14.29
N ARG A 285 27.30 -1.60 -14.98
CA ARG A 285 25.86 -1.48 -15.25
C ARG A 285 25.35 -2.66 -16.07
N ALA A 286 26.11 -3.15 -17.03
CA ALA A 286 25.76 -4.32 -17.84
C ALA A 286 25.59 -5.60 -16.99
N ARG A 287 26.37 -5.77 -15.90
CA ARG A 287 26.23 -6.91 -14.98
C ARG A 287 24.90 -6.90 -14.23
N LEU A 288 24.32 -5.73 -14.03
CA LEU A 288 23.02 -5.56 -13.36
C LEU A 288 21.84 -5.63 -14.35
N SER A 289 22.11 -5.71 -15.65
CA SER A 289 21.06 -5.82 -16.67
C SER A 289 20.24 -7.09 -16.45
N GLY A 290 18.91 -7.00 -16.62
CA GLY A 290 17.98 -8.11 -16.45
C GLY A 290 17.62 -8.44 -15.00
N LEU A 291 18.07 -7.65 -13.99
CA LEU A 291 17.52 -7.75 -12.64
C LEU A 291 16.08 -7.21 -12.63
N ALA A 292 15.14 -8.09 -12.32
CA ALA A 292 13.74 -7.72 -12.25
C ALA A 292 13.51 -6.66 -11.15
N GLY A 293 12.77 -5.60 -11.49
CA GLY A 293 12.43 -4.55 -10.55
C GLY A 293 13.52 -3.50 -10.30
N LEU A 294 14.75 -3.68 -10.75
CA LEU A 294 15.81 -2.66 -10.64
C LEU A 294 15.69 -1.67 -11.79
N SER A 295 15.16 -0.47 -11.50
CA SER A 295 14.77 0.52 -12.52
C SER A 295 15.69 1.74 -12.59
N HIS A 296 16.46 2.01 -11.53
CA HIS A 296 17.43 3.11 -11.48
C HIS A 296 18.70 2.65 -10.78
N VAL A 297 19.88 2.94 -11.39
CA VAL A 297 21.17 2.54 -10.82
C VAL A 297 22.17 3.66 -10.96
N THR A 298 22.73 4.07 -9.83
CA THR A 298 23.89 4.95 -9.76
C THR A 298 25.11 4.17 -9.24
N LEU A 299 26.21 4.22 -9.97
CA LEU A 299 27.45 3.53 -9.61
C LEU A 299 28.59 4.54 -9.50
N GLU A 300 29.30 4.49 -8.39
CA GLU A 300 30.59 5.14 -8.19
C GLU A 300 31.68 4.07 -8.20
N VAL A 301 32.72 4.26 -8.98
CA VAL A 301 33.83 3.31 -9.09
C VAL A 301 35.12 3.99 -8.69
N ARG A 302 35.77 3.47 -7.65
CA ARG A 302 37.04 3.96 -7.11
C ARG A 302 38.18 3.01 -7.45
N GLY A 303 39.33 3.55 -7.78
CA GLY A 303 40.57 2.77 -7.92
C GLY A 303 41.21 2.49 -6.55
N ALA A 304 41.89 1.37 -6.40
CA ALA A 304 42.53 0.96 -5.14
C ALA A 304 43.62 1.92 -4.58
N GLY A 305 43.92 3.03 -5.25
CA GLY A 305 44.87 4.05 -4.81
C GLY A 305 44.28 5.43 -4.52
N ALA A 306 42.94 5.60 -4.65
CA ALA A 306 42.32 6.94 -4.58
C ALA A 306 42.05 7.45 -3.14
N ASP A 307 42.08 6.59 -2.13
CA ASP A 307 41.68 6.95 -0.75
C ASP A 307 42.76 7.63 0.10
N ALA A 308 43.98 7.81 -0.42
CA ALA A 308 45.04 8.51 0.32
C ALA A 308 44.89 10.06 0.39
N ALA A 309 43.93 10.63 -0.36
CA ALA A 309 43.84 12.09 -0.53
C ALA A 309 42.63 12.77 0.14
N HIS A 310 41.67 12.03 0.69
CA HIS A 310 40.43 12.63 1.28
C HIS A 310 40.18 12.07 2.68
N GLY A 311 41.02 12.42 3.63
CA GLY A 311 40.71 12.36 5.05
C GLY A 311 39.57 13.33 5.35
N HIS A 312 38.32 12.80 5.44
CA HIS A 312 37.21 13.60 5.93
C HIS A 312 37.37 13.86 7.43
N ASN A 313 37.76 15.08 7.69
CA ASN A 313 37.68 15.72 9.00
C ASN A 313 36.19 16.00 9.29
N HIS A 314 35.52 15.11 9.99
CA HIS A 314 34.23 15.38 10.65
C HIS A 314 34.50 15.71 12.10
N GLY A 315 34.69 17.04 12.38
CA GLY A 315 34.58 17.62 13.70
C GLY A 315 33.11 17.94 14.04
#